data_21054851c53d1b33f83c382aed11d503
#
_entry.id   21054851c53d1b33f83c382aed11d503
#
_cell.length_a   1.000
_cell.length_b   1.000
_cell.length_c   1.000
_cell.angle_alpha   90.00
_cell.angle_beta   90.00
_cell.angle_gamma   90.00
#
_symmetry.space_group_name_H-M   'P 1'
#
loop_
_entity.id
_entity.type
_entity.pdbx_description
1 polymer ?
#
loop_
_entity_poly.entity_id
_entity_poly.type
_entity_poly.pdbx_seq_one_letter_code
_entity_poly.pdbx_strand_id
1 'polypeptide(L)'
;PIPGSYSIDPCLFNDTDGEFYCTFGGIWGGQLDQYRNNVWGADNKEPTEGYAVCGKIAKMAPDMKSFAEEPRDVVVLDENGEPLKATDHDRRYFEGPCQFKRGDTYYFTYSTGDTHNIVYATSKNVYGPYTYGGVLLKPVLGWTNHHYCVEFNGKWYLFYHDCELSKGVNQNRNIKFCELKFNDDGSIDPIDALVK
;
A
#
# COMPACT_ATOMS: atom_id res chain seq x y z
N PRO A 1 -18.38 -7.26 2.00
CA PRO A 1 -17.13 -7.46 1.28
C PRO A 1 -17.27 -7.09 -0.18
N ILE A 2 -16.24 -6.50 -0.77
CA ILE A 2 -16.24 -6.08 -2.17
C ILE A 2 -15.69 -7.22 -3.01
N PRO A 3 -16.42 -7.68 -4.04
CA PRO A 3 -15.96 -8.78 -4.88
C PRO A 3 -14.56 -8.52 -5.48
N GLY A 4 -13.73 -9.56 -5.54
CA GLY A 4 -12.38 -9.48 -6.10
C GLY A 4 -11.35 -8.80 -5.20
N SER A 5 -11.70 -8.47 -3.96
CA SER A 5 -10.75 -7.96 -2.96
C SER A 5 -11.05 -8.52 -1.59
N TYR A 6 -10.05 -8.47 -0.70
CA TYR A 6 -10.29 -8.52 0.73
C TYR A 6 -10.50 -7.08 1.22
N SER A 7 -11.64 -6.82 1.85
CA SER A 7 -11.99 -5.47 2.31
C SER A 7 -11.29 -5.18 3.65
N ILE A 8 -9.97 -5.09 3.62
CA ILE A 8 -9.10 -4.80 4.76
C ILE A 8 -8.23 -3.58 4.49
N ASP A 9 -7.60 -3.07 5.51
CA ASP A 9 -6.59 -2.00 5.47
C ASP A 9 -7.04 -0.75 4.72
N PRO A 10 -8.20 -0.16 5.05
CA PRO A 10 -8.64 1.04 4.36
C PRO A 10 -7.75 2.24 4.70
N CYS A 11 -7.34 2.97 3.67
CA CYS A 11 -6.69 4.27 3.80
C CYS A 11 -7.53 5.33 3.09
N LEU A 12 -7.86 6.40 3.79
CA LEU A 12 -8.56 7.55 3.23
C LEU A 12 -7.56 8.63 2.82
N PHE A 13 -7.72 9.13 1.62
CA PHE A 13 -6.98 10.23 1.05
C PHE A 13 -7.93 11.37 0.69
N ASN A 14 -7.64 12.59 1.15
CA ASN A 14 -8.32 13.82 0.76
C ASN A 14 -7.49 14.53 -0.31
N ASP A 15 -8.00 14.64 -1.53
CA ASP A 15 -7.33 15.35 -2.61
C ASP A 15 -7.52 16.86 -2.49
N THR A 16 -6.70 17.60 -3.18
CA THR A 16 -6.68 19.07 -3.20
C THR A 16 -7.94 19.72 -3.80
N ASP A 17 -8.75 18.95 -4.52
CA ASP A 17 -10.07 19.36 -5.02
C ASP A 17 -11.21 19.16 -3.99
N GLY A 18 -10.89 18.61 -2.81
CA GLY A 18 -11.84 18.33 -1.74
C GLY A 18 -12.55 16.98 -1.86
N GLU A 19 -12.20 16.17 -2.84
CA GLU A 19 -12.73 14.83 -3.00
C GLU A 19 -11.97 13.82 -2.14
N PHE A 20 -12.67 12.80 -1.67
CA PHE A 20 -12.08 11.74 -0.85
C PHE A 20 -12.03 10.43 -1.62
N TYR A 21 -10.91 9.75 -1.50
CA TYR A 21 -10.67 8.44 -2.08
C TYR A 21 -10.31 7.45 -0.98
N CYS A 22 -10.77 6.22 -1.13
CA CYS A 22 -10.41 5.12 -0.25
C CYS A 22 -9.62 4.08 -1.04
N THR A 23 -8.39 3.83 -0.61
CA THR A 23 -7.63 2.66 -1.06
C THR A 23 -7.75 1.56 -0.02
N PHE A 24 -7.83 0.31 -0.46
CA PHE A 24 -8.00 -0.83 0.44
C PHE A 24 -7.61 -2.14 -0.24
N GLY A 25 -7.54 -3.20 0.54
CA GLY A 25 -7.35 -4.57 0.09
C GLY A 25 -6.09 -5.21 0.63
N GLY A 26 -6.15 -6.51 0.81
CA GLY A 26 -5.01 -7.37 1.08
C GLY A 26 -5.26 -8.69 0.39
N ILE A 27 -4.24 -9.35 -0.12
CA ILE A 27 -4.48 -10.37 -1.13
C ILE A 27 -3.87 -11.70 -0.75
N TRP A 28 -2.87 -11.66 0.14
CA TRP A 28 -2.00 -12.80 0.34
C TRP A 28 -1.95 -13.21 1.80
N GLY A 29 -1.73 -14.49 2.02
CA GLY A 29 -1.36 -15.05 3.31
C GLY A 29 -2.49 -15.45 4.24
N GLY A 30 -2.31 -16.57 4.90
CA GLY A 30 -3.19 -17.08 5.93
C GLY A 30 -4.62 -17.32 5.46
N GLN A 31 -5.58 -16.83 6.24
CA GLN A 31 -6.99 -17.04 5.92
C GLN A 31 -7.47 -16.22 4.73
N LEU A 32 -6.80 -15.14 4.38
CA LEU A 32 -7.23 -14.24 3.31
C LEU A 32 -7.16 -14.90 1.93
N ASP A 33 -6.19 -15.77 1.70
CA ASP A 33 -6.11 -16.57 0.47
C ASP A 33 -7.38 -17.36 0.18
N GLN A 34 -8.07 -17.77 1.24
CA GLN A 34 -9.28 -18.59 1.13
C GLN A 34 -10.52 -17.75 0.79
N TYR A 35 -10.47 -16.43 0.90
CA TYR A 35 -11.61 -15.53 0.72
C TYR A 35 -11.56 -14.68 -0.54
N ARG A 36 -10.66 -14.93 -1.44
CA ARG A 36 -10.63 -14.24 -2.71
C ARG A 36 -12.00 -14.36 -3.39
N ASN A 37 -12.57 -13.28 -3.86
CA ASN A 37 -13.93 -13.20 -4.38
C ASN A 37 -15.05 -13.45 -3.35
N ASN A 38 -14.76 -13.31 -2.06
CA ASN A 38 -15.73 -13.50 -0.96
C ASN A 38 -16.31 -14.92 -0.86
N VAL A 39 -15.66 -15.89 -1.45
CA VAL A 39 -16.05 -17.30 -1.39
C VAL A 39 -14.91 -18.07 -0.71
N TRP A 40 -15.24 -18.83 0.33
CA TRP A 40 -14.31 -19.76 0.94
C TRP A 40 -14.06 -20.94 -0.01
N GLY A 41 -12.80 -21.26 -0.27
CA GLY A 41 -12.47 -22.39 -1.12
C GLY A 41 -10.98 -22.56 -1.39
N ALA A 42 -10.58 -23.77 -1.70
CA ALA A 42 -9.20 -24.14 -1.98
C ALA A 42 -8.63 -23.54 -3.29
N ASP A 43 -9.52 -23.10 -4.18
CA ASP A 43 -9.14 -22.56 -5.49
C ASP A 43 -8.82 -21.04 -5.42
N ASN A 44 -8.98 -20.41 -4.27
CA ASN A 44 -8.69 -19.00 -4.04
C ASN A 44 -7.22 -18.77 -3.67
N LYS A 45 -6.32 -19.44 -4.36
CA LYS A 45 -4.89 -19.30 -4.09
C LYS A 45 -4.29 -18.07 -4.74
N GLU A 46 -3.15 -17.67 -4.20
CA GLU A 46 -2.28 -16.69 -4.82
C GLU A 46 -1.97 -17.07 -6.27
N PRO A 47 -2.14 -16.14 -7.23
CA PRO A 47 -1.70 -16.38 -8.61
C PRO A 47 -0.18 -16.61 -8.65
N THR A 48 0.21 -17.67 -9.32
CA THR A 48 1.63 -18.01 -9.56
C THR A 48 2.08 -17.62 -10.96
N GLU A 49 1.16 -17.12 -11.76
CA GLU A 49 1.38 -16.72 -13.16
C GLU A 49 0.57 -15.45 -13.47
N GLY A 50 0.93 -14.79 -14.56
CA GLY A 50 0.24 -13.59 -15.03
C GLY A 50 0.56 -12.35 -14.22
N TYR A 51 -0.39 -11.41 -14.19
CA TYR A 51 -0.23 -10.15 -13.49
C TYR A 51 -0.53 -10.26 -12.00
N ALA A 52 0.16 -9.43 -11.23
CA ALA A 52 -0.10 -9.30 -9.79
C ALA A 52 -1.54 -8.85 -9.52
N VAL A 53 -2.09 -9.31 -8.43
CA VAL A 53 -3.38 -8.78 -7.96
C VAL A 53 -3.15 -7.39 -7.36
N CYS A 54 -4.08 -6.47 -7.59
CA CYS A 54 -3.97 -5.08 -7.20
C CYS A 54 -4.75 -4.77 -5.92
N GLY A 55 -4.31 -3.74 -5.19
CA GLY A 55 -5.18 -3.02 -4.28
C GLY A 55 -6.35 -2.37 -5.02
N LYS A 56 -7.34 -1.90 -4.29
CA LYS A 56 -8.51 -1.22 -4.84
C LYS A 56 -8.52 0.25 -4.45
N ILE A 57 -9.13 1.06 -5.29
CA ILE A 57 -9.42 2.47 -5.03
C ILE A 57 -10.84 2.80 -5.48
N ALA A 58 -11.53 3.61 -4.69
CA ALA A 58 -12.80 4.20 -5.07
C ALA A 58 -12.97 5.59 -4.45
N LYS A 59 -13.66 6.47 -5.17
CA LYS A 59 -14.10 7.76 -4.64
C LYS A 59 -15.20 7.54 -3.62
N MET A 60 -15.10 8.25 -2.49
CA MET A 60 -16.13 8.24 -1.46
C MET A 60 -17.35 9.04 -1.87
N ALA A 61 -18.52 8.60 -1.46
CA ALA A 61 -19.72 9.41 -1.53
C ALA A 61 -19.66 10.57 -0.50
N PRO A 62 -20.42 11.65 -0.70
CA PRO A 62 -20.39 12.81 0.21
C PRO A 62 -20.74 12.51 1.66
N ASP A 63 -21.48 11.42 1.90
CA ASP A 63 -21.85 10.96 3.25
C ASP A 63 -20.69 10.21 3.96
N MET A 64 -19.60 9.92 3.26
CA MET A 64 -18.42 9.18 3.74
C MET A 64 -18.74 7.77 4.26
N LYS A 65 -19.87 7.18 3.86
CA LYS A 65 -20.30 5.84 4.31
C LYS A 65 -20.40 4.83 3.18
N SER A 66 -20.32 5.31 1.95
CA SER A 66 -20.41 4.49 0.74
C SER A 66 -19.43 5.00 -0.32
N PHE A 67 -19.24 4.23 -1.36
CA PHE A 67 -18.52 4.69 -2.54
C PHE A 67 -19.46 5.38 -3.52
N ALA A 68 -18.97 6.41 -4.20
CA ALA A 68 -19.67 7.11 -5.27
C ALA A 68 -19.54 6.37 -6.61
N GLU A 69 -18.71 5.35 -6.67
CA GLU A 69 -18.39 4.59 -7.88
C GLU A 69 -17.99 3.15 -7.53
N GLU A 70 -17.91 2.29 -8.53
CA GLU A 70 -17.35 0.95 -8.38
C GLU A 70 -15.85 0.99 -8.15
N PRO A 71 -15.31 0.22 -7.18
CA PRO A 71 -13.88 0.15 -6.92
C PRO A 71 -13.10 -0.36 -8.13
N ARG A 72 -11.96 0.27 -8.38
CA ARG A 72 -11.03 -0.05 -9.48
C ARG A 72 -9.74 -0.63 -8.96
N ASP A 73 -9.03 -1.35 -9.82
CA ASP A 73 -7.68 -1.82 -9.54
C ASP A 73 -6.67 -0.66 -9.56
N VAL A 74 -5.81 -0.63 -8.55
CA VAL A 74 -4.63 0.24 -8.53
C VAL A 74 -3.50 -0.52 -9.22
N VAL A 75 -3.38 -0.33 -10.51
CA VAL A 75 -2.35 -1.01 -11.32
C VAL A 75 -1.01 -0.35 -11.10
N VAL A 76 0.01 -1.15 -10.77
CA VAL A 76 1.41 -0.71 -10.68
C VAL A 76 2.18 -1.28 -11.85
N LEU A 77 2.91 -0.41 -12.54
CA LEU A 77 3.72 -0.72 -13.72
C LEU A 77 5.20 -0.83 -13.33
N ASP A 78 5.91 -1.69 -14.04
CA ASP A 78 7.36 -1.76 -13.99
C ASP A 78 8.04 -0.64 -14.80
N GLU A 79 9.35 -0.69 -14.93
CA GLU A 79 10.18 0.25 -15.69
C GLU A 79 9.94 0.22 -17.20
N ASN A 80 9.30 -0.82 -17.71
CA ASN A 80 8.95 -0.97 -19.14
C ASN A 80 7.52 -0.51 -19.43
N GLY A 81 6.77 -0.11 -18.39
CA GLY A 81 5.36 0.28 -18.49
C GLY A 81 4.39 -0.89 -18.52
N GLU A 82 4.84 -2.09 -18.15
CA GLU A 82 4.00 -3.28 -18.06
C GLU A 82 3.53 -3.50 -16.61
N PRO A 83 2.29 -3.99 -16.41
CA PRO A 83 1.82 -4.31 -15.06
C PRO A 83 2.71 -5.34 -14.38
N LEU A 84 2.97 -5.14 -13.08
CA LEU A 84 3.78 -6.07 -12.28
C LEU A 84 3.21 -7.48 -12.34
N LYS A 85 4.10 -8.47 -12.36
CA LYS A 85 3.73 -9.89 -12.43
C LYS A 85 3.48 -10.49 -11.05
N ALA A 86 2.65 -11.52 -11.00
CA ALA A 86 2.37 -12.29 -9.78
C ALA A 86 3.64 -12.92 -9.18
N THR A 87 4.65 -13.20 -9.99
CA THR A 87 5.94 -13.74 -9.56
C THR A 87 6.92 -12.70 -9.05
N ASP A 88 6.58 -11.40 -9.14
CA ASP A 88 7.44 -10.31 -8.68
C ASP A 88 7.24 -10.03 -7.19
N HIS A 89 7.75 -10.91 -6.36
CA HIS A 89 7.56 -10.90 -4.91
C HIS A 89 8.17 -9.66 -4.23
N ASP A 90 9.13 -9.01 -4.86
CA ASP A 90 9.81 -7.83 -4.31
C ASP A 90 9.03 -6.54 -4.51
N ARG A 91 8.13 -6.49 -5.50
CA ARG A 91 7.45 -5.25 -5.91
C ARG A 91 5.93 -5.35 -5.93
N ARG A 92 5.36 -6.56 -6.05
CA ARG A 92 3.91 -6.77 -6.15
C ARG A 92 3.18 -6.30 -4.90
N TYR A 93 1.95 -5.85 -5.10
CA TYR A 93 1.05 -5.48 -4.01
C TYR A 93 0.73 -6.69 -3.12
N PHE A 94 0.75 -6.47 -1.80
CA PHE A 94 0.32 -7.44 -0.82
C PHE A 94 -0.83 -6.90 0.04
N GLU A 95 -0.59 -5.84 0.82
CA GLU A 95 -1.58 -5.22 1.72
C GLU A 95 -1.16 -3.81 2.14
N GLY A 96 -1.94 -3.20 3.05
CA GLY A 96 -1.57 -1.95 3.72
C GLY A 96 -1.41 -0.77 2.77
N PRO A 97 -2.34 -0.49 1.85
CA PRO A 97 -2.20 0.62 0.94
C PRO A 97 -2.30 1.95 1.67
N CYS A 98 -1.51 2.92 1.26
CA CYS A 98 -1.66 4.30 1.66
C CYS A 98 -1.46 5.20 0.44
N GLN A 99 -2.28 6.23 0.31
CA GLN A 99 -2.21 7.16 -0.80
C GLN A 99 -2.07 8.59 -0.29
N PHE A 100 -1.22 9.37 -0.95
CA PHE A 100 -1.07 10.79 -0.69
C PHE A 100 -0.64 11.55 -1.95
N LYS A 101 -0.70 12.86 -1.91
CA LYS A 101 -0.29 13.75 -3.01
C LYS A 101 0.74 14.75 -2.54
N ARG A 102 1.80 14.92 -3.31
CA ARG A 102 2.80 15.97 -3.12
C ARG A 102 3.00 16.74 -4.43
N GLY A 103 2.67 18.01 -4.42
CA GLY A 103 2.59 18.78 -5.67
C GLY A 103 1.57 18.15 -6.63
N ASP A 104 2.00 17.88 -7.85
CA ASP A 104 1.18 17.25 -8.90
C ASP A 104 1.32 15.73 -8.97
N THR A 105 2.00 15.13 -8.00
CA THR A 105 2.29 13.68 -8.03
C THR A 105 1.54 12.97 -6.92
N TYR A 106 0.79 11.95 -7.31
CA TYR A 106 0.19 10.98 -6.41
C TYR A 106 1.19 9.88 -6.09
N TYR A 107 1.27 9.52 -4.83
CA TYR A 107 2.06 8.41 -4.32
C TYR A 107 1.12 7.33 -3.81
N PHE A 108 1.34 6.12 -4.24
CA PHE A 108 0.67 4.93 -3.75
C PHE A 108 1.72 4.05 -3.08
N THR A 109 1.58 3.83 -1.78
CA THR A 109 2.52 3.06 -0.98
C THR A 109 1.83 1.82 -0.42
N TYR A 110 2.55 0.71 -0.31
CA TYR A 110 1.99 -0.56 0.10
C TYR A 110 3.07 -1.54 0.58
N SER A 111 2.64 -2.59 1.28
CA SER A 111 3.50 -3.70 1.68
C SER A 111 3.62 -4.74 0.58
N THR A 112 4.80 -5.31 0.39
CA THR A 112 5.11 -6.33 -0.62
C THR A 112 4.93 -7.77 -0.15
N GLY A 113 4.65 -7.98 1.14
CA GLY A 113 4.44 -9.30 1.72
C GLY A 113 5.73 -10.05 1.99
N ASP A 114 6.12 -10.97 1.13
CA ASP A 114 7.24 -11.89 1.38
C ASP A 114 8.56 -11.21 1.74
N THR A 115 8.84 -10.08 1.12
CA THR A 115 10.06 -9.29 1.39
C THR A 115 9.88 -8.30 2.51
N HIS A 116 8.66 -8.11 3.01
CA HIS A 116 8.30 -7.21 4.11
C HIS A 116 8.75 -5.75 3.92
N ASN A 117 8.95 -5.31 2.67
CA ASN A 117 9.18 -3.91 2.37
C ASN A 117 7.86 -3.13 2.36
N ILE A 118 7.93 -1.84 2.68
CA ILE A 118 6.99 -0.88 2.18
C ILE A 118 7.62 -0.22 0.97
N VAL A 119 6.89 -0.21 -0.13
CA VAL A 119 7.34 0.36 -1.41
C VAL A 119 6.42 1.50 -1.82
N TYR A 120 6.85 2.30 -2.79
CA TYR A 120 6.03 3.34 -3.37
C TYR A 120 6.02 3.27 -4.89
N ALA A 121 4.93 3.76 -5.46
CA ALA A 121 4.75 3.99 -6.87
C ALA A 121 4.12 5.37 -7.09
N THR A 122 4.32 5.98 -8.25
CA THR A 122 3.89 7.35 -8.53
C THR A 122 3.02 7.45 -9.77
N SER A 123 2.10 8.43 -9.78
CA SER A 123 1.24 8.73 -10.92
C SER A 123 0.90 10.22 -10.99
N LYS A 124 0.45 10.68 -12.14
CA LYS A 124 -0.20 12.00 -12.31
C LYS A 124 -1.74 11.90 -12.22
N ASN A 125 -2.27 10.71 -12.01
CA ASN A 125 -3.70 10.46 -11.88
C ASN A 125 -3.97 9.70 -10.59
N VAL A 126 -4.98 10.13 -9.83
CA VAL A 126 -5.38 9.53 -8.55
C VAL A 126 -5.69 8.04 -8.65
N TYR A 127 -6.20 7.58 -9.77
CA TYR A 127 -6.50 6.17 -10.03
C TYR A 127 -5.33 5.39 -10.64
N GLY A 128 -4.23 6.06 -10.98
CA GLY A 128 -3.11 5.45 -11.71
C GLY A 128 -3.32 5.43 -13.24
N PRO A 129 -2.65 4.51 -13.97
CA PRO A 129 -1.69 3.56 -13.43
C PRO A 129 -0.51 4.25 -12.73
N TYR A 130 0.08 3.55 -11.78
CA TYR A 130 1.25 4.01 -11.02
C TYR A 130 2.52 3.34 -11.54
N THR A 131 3.60 4.09 -11.68
CA THR A 131 4.92 3.51 -12.00
C THR A 131 5.67 3.23 -10.71
N TYR A 132 6.21 2.03 -10.57
CA TYR A 132 7.01 1.63 -9.41
C TYR A 132 8.19 2.59 -9.21
N GLY A 133 8.35 3.11 -8.01
CA GLY A 133 9.36 4.10 -7.65
C GLY A 133 10.51 3.53 -6.83
N GLY A 134 10.25 2.53 -6.00
CA GLY A 134 11.28 1.93 -5.16
C GLY A 134 10.80 1.53 -3.77
N VAL A 135 11.77 1.18 -2.92
CA VAL A 135 11.53 0.86 -1.52
C VAL A 135 11.43 2.16 -0.71
N LEU A 136 10.39 2.29 0.09
CA LEU A 136 10.18 3.38 1.03
C LEU A 136 10.77 3.04 2.41
N LEU A 137 10.41 1.88 2.94
CA LEU A 137 10.86 1.38 4.24
C LEU A 137 11.29 -0.08 4.08
N LYS A 138 12.54 -0.35 4.48
CA LYS A 138 13.06 -1.71 4.57
C LYS A 138 12.38 -2.49 5.69
N PRO A 139 12.51 -3.83 5.71
CA PRO A 139 11.90 -4.66 6.74
C PRO A 139 12.25 -4.18 8.15
N VAL A 140 11.25 -4.17 9.01
CA VAL A 140 11.38 -3.84 10.43
C VAL A 140 11.43 -5.11 11.28
N LEU A 141 11.72 -4.99 12.57
CA LEU A 141 11.59 -6.11 13.48
C LEU A 141 10.12 -6.45 13.71
N GLY A 142 9.70 -7.66 13.31
CA GLY A 142 8.34 -8.15 13.32
C GLY A 142 7.94 -8.70 11.96
N TRP A 143 6.81 -9.40 11.91
CA TRP A 143 6.42 -10.06 10.66
C TRP A 143 5.64 -9.15 9.72
N THR A 144 4.71 -8.35 10.23
CA THR A 144 3.92 -7.45 9.39
C THR A 144 4.42 -6.03 9.55
N ASN A 145 4.10 -5.21 8.58
CA ASN A 145 4.46 -3.82 8.53
C ASN A 145 3.26 -3.06 7.94
N HIS A 146 2.80 -2.05 8.62
CA HIS A 146 1.72 -1.17 8.20
C HIS A 146 2.14 0.26 8.47
N HIS A 147 1.71 1.19 7.63
CA HIS A 147 2.23 2.54 7.64
C HIS A 147 1.17 3.58 7.28
N TYR A 148 1.52 4.83 7.49
CA TYR A 148 0.79 5.99 7.01
C TYR A 148 1.75 7.12 6.71
N CYS A 149 1.57 7.79 5.55
CA CYS A 149 2.34 8.97 5.17
C CYS A 149 1.46 10.21 5.32
N VAL A 150 1.98 11.25 5.98
CA VAL A 150 1.22 12.47 6.24
C VAL A 150 2.11 13.70 6.22
N GLU A 151 1.57 14.80 5.70
CA GLU A 151 2.17 16.12 5.83
C GLU A 151 1.66 16.80 7.11
N PHE A 152 2.59 17.35 7.88
CA PHE A 152 2.28 18.12 9.04
C PHE A 152 3.28 19.29 9.19
N ASN A 153 2.78 20.53 9.28
CA ASN A 153 3.59 21.74 9.39
C ASN A 153 4.68 21.87 8.30
N GLY A 154 4.35 21.54 7.06
CA GLY A 154 5.25 21.64 5.92
C GLY A 154 6.33 20.58 5.84
N LYS A 155 6.23 19.54 6.67
CA LYS A 155 7.10 18.37 6.64
C LYS A 155 6.29 17.11 6.45
N TRP A 156 6.88 16.15 5.76
CA TRP A 156 6.30 14.83 5.57
C TRP A 156 6.83 13.86 6.62
N TYR A 157 5.95 12.98 7.10
CA TYR A 157 6.25 11.96 8.09
C TYR A 157 5.75 10.60 7.64
N LEU A 158 6.56 9.58 7.87
CA LEU A 158 6.19 8.18 7.80
C LEU A 158 5.93 7.67 9.21
N PHE A 159 4.68 7.24 9.47
CA PHE A 159 4.32 6.46 10.66
C PHE A 159 4.30 4.99 10.28
N TYR A 160 4.87 4.15 11.11
CA TYR A 160 4.89 2.70 10.90
C TYR A 160 4.90 1.97 12.23
N HIS A 161 4.72 0.67 12.24
CA HIS A 161 4.88 -0.14 13.44
C HIS A 161 6.05 -1.12 13.29
N ASP A 162 6.60 -1.50 14.43
CA ASP A 162 7.50 -2.62 14.59
C ASP A 162 7.24 -3.37 15.91
N CYS A 163 8.11 -4.32 16.24
CA CYS A 163 8.03 -5.09 17.49
C CYS A 163 9.30 -4.91 18.35
N GLU A 164 10.02 -3.78 18.23
CA GLU A 164 11.30 -3.58 18.92
C GLU A 164 11.14 -3.61 20.45
N LEU A 165 10.14 -2.92 21.00
CA LEU A 165 9.91 -2.88 22.44
C LEU A 165 9.58 -4.25 23.04
N SER A 166 8.96 -5.11 22.27
CA SER A 166 8.64 -6.48 22.66
C SER A 166 9.71 -7.51 22.27
N LYS A 167 10.84 -7.05 21.71
CA LYS A 167 11.93 -7.89 21.25
C LYS A 167 11.51 -8.92 20.19
N GLY A 168 10.63 -8.52 19.28
CA GLY A 168 10.19 -9.33 18.15
C GLY A 168 8.91 -10.12 18.36
N VAL A 169 8.13 -9.86 19.40
CA VAL A 169 6.80 -10.49 19.57
C VAL A 169 5.80 -9.84 18.62
N ASN A 170 5.43 -10.52 17.54
CA ASN A 170 4.65 -9.98 16.43
C ASN A 170 3.31 -9.35 16.82
N GLN A 171 2.67 -9.80 17.87
CA GLN A 171 1.40 -9.26 18.37
C GLN A 171 1.56 -8.02 19.25
N ASN A 172 2.77 -7.78 19.78
CA ASN A 172 3.07 -6.67 20.67
C ASN A 172 3.81 -5.57 19.91
N ARG A 173 3.06 -4.85 19.09
CA ARG A 173 3.57 -3.80 18.20
C ARG A 173 3.69 -2.47 18.91
N ASN A 174 4.62 -1.66 18.47
CA ASN A 174 4.79 -0.27 18.87
C ASN A 174 4.83 0.64 17.65
N ILE A 175 4.34 1.86 17.81
CA ILE A 175 4.34 2.86 16.74
C ILE A 175 5.67 3.59 16.75
N LYS A 176 6.22 3.78 15.55
CA LYS A 176 7.37 4.63 15.27
C LYS A 176 7.02 5.64 14.19
N PHE A 177 7.82 6.68 14.11
CA PHE A 177 7.75 7.62 13.00
C PHE A 177 9.13 8.20 12.69
N CYS A 178 9.30 8.65 11.46
CA CYS A 178 10.45 9.41 11.00
C CYS A 178 10.03 10.47 9.99
N GLU A 179 10.87 11.46 9.77
CA GLU A 179 10.70 12.42 8.70
C GLU A 179 10.88 11.73 7.35
N LEU A 180 9.92 11.89 6.45
CA LEU A 180 9.95 11.39 5.10
C LEU A 180 10.53 12.47 4.19
N LYS A 181 11.67 12.19 3.58
CA LYS A 181 12.38 13.14 2.71
C LYS A 181 12.25 12.72 1.26
N PHE A 182 12.06 13.71 0.41
CA PHE A 182 11.97 13.54 -1.03
C PHE A 182 13.19 14.19 -1.70
N ASN A 183 13.71 13.52 -2.70
CA ASN A 183 14.69 14.09 -3.61
C ASN A 183 14.04 15.12 -4.55
N ASP A 184 14.85 15.88 -5.27
CA ASP A 184 14.35 16.95 -6.18
C ASP A 184 13.46 16.38 -7.30
N ASP A 185 13.70 15.16 -7.74
CA ASP A 185 12.90 14.44 -8.73
C ASP A 185 11.62 13.79 -8.16
N GLY A 186 11.41 13.90 -6.85
CA GLY A 186 10.28 13.30 -6.14
C GLY A 186 10.51 11.86 -5.70
N SER A 187 11.67 11.26 -5.99
CA SER A 187 12.02 9.95 -5.46
C SER A 187 12.28 9.98 -3.95
N ILE A 188 12.25 8.83 -3.31
CA ILE A 188 12.42 8.66 -1.88
C ILE A 188 13.55 7.64 -1.65
N ASP A 189 14.56 8.03 -0.87
CA ASP A 189 15.61 7.09 -0.47
C ASP A 189 15.07 6.07 0.55
N PRO A 190 15.45 4.80 0.43
CA PRO A 190 14.98 3.76 1.34
C PRO A 190 15.32 4.06 2.80
N ILE A 191 14.32 4.05 3.66
CA ILE A 191 14.49 4.19 5.10
C ILE A 191 14.86 2.82 5.68
N ASP A 192 15.94 2.77 6.46
CA ASP A 192 16.35 1.59 7.19
C ASP A 192 16.13 1.82 8.69
N ALA A 193 15.07 1.27 9.22
CA ALA A 193 14.67 1.45 10.61
C ALA A 193 15.53 0.66 11.61
N LEU A 194 16.34 -0.28 11.14
CA LEU A 194 17.22 -1.10 11.96
C LEU A 194 18.61 -0.46 12.14
N VAL A 195 18.96 0.50 11.30
CA VAL A 195 20.20 1.27 11.42
C VAL A 195 19.95 2.46 12.34
N LYS A 196 20.69 2.53 13.45
CA LYS A 196 20.64 3.62 14.43
C LYS A 196 21.71 4.64 14.15
#